data_3e893f2785fa9c1d01f1d2ca49a90db5
#
_entry.id   3e893f2785fa9c1d01f1d2ca49a90db5
#
_cell.length_a   1.000
_cell.length_b   1.000
_cell.length_c   1.000
_cell.angle_alpha   90.00
_cell.angle_beta   90.00
_cell.angle_gamma   90.00
#
_symmetry.space_group_name_H-M   'P 1'
#
loop_
_entity.id
_entity.type
_entity.pdbx_description
1 polymer ?
#
loop_
_entity_poly.entity_id
_entity_poly.type
_entity_poly.pdbx_seq_one_letter_code
_entity_poly.pdbx_strand_id
1 'polypeptide(L)'
;MKNIILILLIILTGCTQSTNNYGEIITKNNISNLLSVISELKNSGQIETTLSGKIISTCPKKGCWMRVETGNDTLFIKFKDYEFFVPKSGVDGKEVVFKGTAFYDTVSVADQKHYAQDAGKSKEEIEQIVDDQYKLSFIADGVIIE
;
A
#
# COMPACT_ATOMS: atom_id res chain seq x y z
N MET A 1 -54.52 30.58 24.46
CA MET A 1 -54.12 29.77 23.30
C MET A 1 -52.59 29.77 23.27
N LYS A 2 -51.96 28.66 23.70
CA LYS A 2 -50.51 28.52 23.84
C LYS A 2 -49.97 27.86 22.57
N ASN A 3 -49.23 28.60 21.75
CA ASN A 3 -48.51 28.04 20.59
C ASN A 3 -47.26 27.33 21.08
N ILE A 4 -47.29 26.00 21.01
CA ILE A 4 -46.09 25.17 21.22
C ILE A 4 -45.42 25.02 19.88
N ILE A 5 -44.29 25.74 19.70
CA ILE A 5 -43.42 25.58 18.53
C ILE A 5 -42.51 24.37 18.85
N LEU A 6 -42.80 23.25 18.18
CA LEU A 6 -41.98 22.05 18.24
C LEU A 6 -40.75 22.23 17.34
N ILE A 7 -39.60 22.58 17.93
CA ILE A 7 -38.33 22.65 17.21
C ILE A 7 -37.83 21.22 17.00
N LEU A 8 -37.97 20.73 15.77
CA LEU A 8 -37.41 19.43 15.37
C LEU A 8 -35.89 19.58 15.17
N LEU A 9 -35.10 19.17 16.16
CA LEU A 9 -33.66 19.17 16.10
C LEU A 9 -33.19 18.00 15.23
N ILE A 10 -32.88 18.27 13.94
CA ILE A 10 -32.31 17.27 13.04
C ILE A 10 -30.84 17.11 13.41
N ILE A 11 -30.51 16.02 14.11
CA ILE A 11 -29.14 15.59 14.39
C ILE A 11 -28.60 14.96 13.12
N LEU A 12 -27.84 15.70 12.34
CA LEU A 12 -27.00 15.18 11.24
C LEU A 12 -25.85 14.36 11.87
N THR A 13 -26.08 13.07 12.04
CA THR A 13 -25.00 12.12 12.32
C THR A 13 -24.14 11.99 11.07
N GLY A 14 -23.14 12.84 10.92
CA GLY A 14 -22.11 12.68 9.93
C GLY A 14 -21.37 11.38 10.21
N CYS A 15 -21.53 10.37 9.33
CA CYS A 15 -20.66 9.21 9.32
C CYS A 15 -19.24 9.69 8.98
N THR A 16 -18.40 9.91 9.98
CA THR A 16 -16.97 10.06 9.79
C THR A 16 -16.43 8.69 9.40
N GLN A 17 -16.25 8.48 8.09
CA GLN A 17 -15.47 7.34 7.61
C GLN A 17 -14.05 7.52 8.16
N SER A 18 -13.66 6.68 9.11
CA SER A 18 -12.29 6.68 9.60
C SER A 18 -11.40 6.17 8.48
N THR A 19 -10.78 7.09 7.77
CA THR A 19 -9.71 6.74 6.84
C THR A 19 -8.51 6.31 7.66
N ASN A 20 -8.13 5.04 7.55
CA ASN A 20 -6.93 4.53 8.19
C ASN A 20 -5.71 5.01 7.39
N ASN A 21 -5.16 6.16 7.76
CA ASN A 21 -3.91 6.70 7.25
C ASN A 21 -2.73 6.14 8.03
N TYR A 22 -1.69 5.70 7.32
CA TYR A 22 -0.43 5.20 7.85
C TYR A 22 0.72 5.97 7.20
N GLY A 23 1.70 6.39 7.97
CA GLY A 23 2.79 7.26 7.51
C GLY A 23 2.34 8.71 7.31
N GLU A 24 2.83 9.36 6.26
CA GLU A 24 2.42 10.71 5.91
C GLU A 24 0.92 10.78 5.59
N ILE A 25 0.30 11.89 5.94
CA ILE A 25 -1.10 12.15 5.57
C ILE A 25 -1.16 12.40 4.07
N ILE A 26 -1.77 11.49 3.33
CA ILE A 26 -1.95 11.60 1.89
C ILE A 26 -3.42 11.80 1.53
N THR A 27 -3.67 12.23 0.30
CA THR A 27 -5.02 12.37 -0.26
C THR A 27 -5.22 11.40 -1.42
N LYS A 28 -6.46 11.08 -1.73
CA LYS A 28 -6.83 10.23 -2.87
C LYS A 28 -6.87 11.00 -4.21
N ASN A 29 -6.22 12.14 -4.27
CA ASN A 29 -6.17 12.94 -5.47
C ASN A 29 -5.02 12.52 -6.38
N ASN A 30 -5.19 12.73 -7.69
CA ASN A 30 -4.14 12.49 -8.69
C ASN A 30 -3.58 11.06 -8.69
N ILE A 31 -4.46 10.06 -8.54
CA ILE A 31 -4.07 8.66 -8.67
C ILE A 31 -3.68 8.40 -10.12
N SER A 32 -2.43 7.99 -10.32
CA SER A 32 -1.87 7.68 -11.63
C SER A 32 -2.25 6.28 -12.10
N ASN A 33 -2.26 6.08 -13.42
CA ASN A 33 -2.35 4.75 -13.99
C ASN A 33 -0.97 4.08 -13.99
N LEU A 34 -0.87 2.82 -13.58
CA LEU A 34 0.40 2.10 -13.51
C LEU A 34 1.14 2.04 -14.85
N LEU A 35 0.44 1.86 -15.98
CA LEU A 35 1.08 1.80 -17.28
C LEU A 35 1.73 3.13 -17.67
N SER A 36 1.13 4.26 -17.31
CA SER A 36 1.74 5.58 -17.54
C SER A 36 3.00 5.76 -16.70
N VAL A 37 2.97 5.33 -15.43
CA VAL A 37 4.14 5.35 -14.53
C VAL A 37 5.27 4.48 -15.08
N ILE A 38 4.99 3.25 -15.53
CA ILE A 38 5.98 2.36 -16.15
C ILE A 38 6.60 3.00 -17.40
N SER A 39 5.80 3.66 -18.24
CA SER A 39 6.29 4.32 -19.44
C SER A 39 7.24 5.47 -19.12
N GLU A 40 6.93 6.25 -18.11
CA GLU A 40 7.74 7.40 -17.67
C GLU A 40 9.02 6.97 -16.95
N LEU A 41 8.98 5.87 -16.18
CA LEU A 41 10.14 5.29 -15.49
C LEU A 41 11.29 4.92 -16.44
N LYS A 42 10.99 4.55 -17.69
CA LYS A 42 12.02 4.24 -18.70
C LYS A 42 12.95 5.43 -18.98
N ASN A 43 12.48 6.65 -18.75
CA ASN A 43 13.24 7.87 -19.02
C ASN A 43 13.79 8.54 -17.75
N SER A 44 13.09 8.37 -16.60
CA SER A 44 13.40 9.10 -15.36
C SER A 44 14.14 8.26 -14.32
N GLY A 45 14.08 6.92 -14.43
CA GLY A 45 14.66 5.98 -13.47
C GLY A 45 13.86 5.86 -12.17
N GLN A 46 13.23 6.94 -11.71
CA GLN A 46 12.31 6.96 -10.56
C GLN A 46 11.24 8.03 -10.74
N ILE A 47 10.08 7.82 -10.12
CA ILE A 47 8.93 8.74 -10.18
C ILE A 47 8.23 8.80 -8.83
N GLU A 48 8.02 10.02 -8.33
CA GLU A 48 7.10 10.25 -7.23
C GLU A 48 5.65 10.24 -7.75
N THR A 49 4.81 9.38 -7.20
CA THR A 49 3.45 9.18 -7.69
C THR A 49 2.50 8.66 -6.63
N THR A 50 1.20 8.77 -6.90
CA THR A 50 0.14 8.14 -6.10
C THR A 50 -0.50 7.04 -6.94
N LEU A 51 -0.55 5.84 -6.40
CA LEU A 51 -1.19 4.67 -7.01
C LEU A 51 -2.29 4.12 -6.10
N SER A 52 -3.14 3.29 -6.66
CA SER A 52 -4.15 2.55 -5.91
C SER A 52 -4.17 1.09 -6.34
N GLY A 53 -4.74 0.25 -5.50
CA GLY A 53 -4.90 -1.15 -5.80
C GLY A 53 -5.58 -1.90 -4.67
N LYS A 54 -5.47 -3.23 -4.71
CA LYS A 54 -6.04 -4.13 -3.71
C LYS A 54 -4.94 -4.86 -2.96
N ILE A 55 -4.98 -4.85 -1.64
CA ILE A 55 -3.99 -5.53 -0.81
C ILE A 55 -4.12 -7.04 -1.01
N ILE A 56 -3.03 -7.70 -1.41
CA ILE A 56 -2.91 -9.15 -1.48
C ILE A 56 -2.46 -9.71 -0.14
N SER A 57 -1.47 -9.07 0.47
CA SER A 57 -0.91 -9.48 1.77
C SER A 57 -0.09 -8.37 2.40
N THR A 58 0.07 -8.45 3.72
CA THR A 58 0.96 -7.60 4.49
C THR A 58 1.96 -8.45 5.26
N CYS A 59 3.09 -7.84 5.70
CA CYS A 59 4.06 -8.53 6.53
C CYS A 59 3.42 -9.05 7.84
N PRO A 60 3.31 -10.37 8.05
CA PRO A 60 2.60 -10.91 9.21
C PRO A 60 3.37 -10.71 10.52
N LYS A 61 4.68 -10.43 10.45
CA LYS A 61 5.51 -10.19 11.64
C LYS A 61 5.37 -8.77 12.18
N LYS A 62 5.48 -7.76 11.29
CA LYS A 62 5.54 -6.35 11.72
C LYS A 62 4.61 -5.41 10.91
N GLY A 63 4.09 -5.83 9.75
CA GLY A 63 3.38 -4.94 8.84
C GLY A 63 4.31 -3.94 8.13
N CYS A 64 5.57 -4.31 7.92
CA CYS A 64 6.62 -3.43 7.39
C CYS A 64 6.73 -3.39 5.87
N TRP A 65 5.92 -4.19 5.18
CA TRP A 65 5.75 -4.21 3.74
C TRP A 65 4.34 -4.69 3.40
N MET A 66 3.91 -4.42 2.20
CA MET A 66 2.68 -4.97 1.65
C MET A 66 2.85 -5.35 0.18
N ARG A 67 2.02 -6.28 -0.30
CA ARG A 67 1.87 -6.62 -1.71
C ARG A 67 0.50 -6.14 -2.16
N VAL A 68 0.47 -5.43 -3.26
CA VAL A 68 -0.74 -4.80 -3.78
C VAL A 68 -0.89 -5.17 -5.25
N GLU A 69 -2.07 -5.69 -5.60
CA GLU A 69 -2.48 -5.83 -6.99
C GLU A 69 -2.90 -4.44 -7.50
N THR A 70 -2.21 -3.96 -8.54
CA THR A 70 -2.53 -2.68 -9.18
C THR A 70 -2.53 -2.87 -10.70
N GLY A 71 -3.68 -2.65 -11.33
CA GLY A 71 -3.88 -3.03 -12.72
C GLY A 71 -3.73 -4.54 -12.91
N ASN A 72 -2.82 -4.95 -13.80
CA ASN A 72 -2.52 -6.37 -14.08
C ASN A 72 -1.22 -6.84 -13.39
N ASP A 73 -0.64 -6.03 -12.52
CA ASP A 73 0.63 -6.30 -11.87
C ASP A 73 0.52 -6.35 -10.35
N THR A 74 1.50 -6.98 -9.72
CA THR A 74 1.64 -7.00 -8.27
C THR A 74 2.87 -6.21 -7.86
N LEU A 75 2.66 -5.12 -7.12
CA LEU A 75 3.74 -4.33 -6.54
C LEU A 75 4.12 -4.82 -5.14
N PHE A 76 5.42 -4.89 -4.88
CA PHE A 76 5.95 -5.01 -3.54
C PHE A 76 6.28 -3.61 -3.02
N ILE A 77 5.64 -3.24 -1.92
CA ILE A 77 5.69 -1.90 -1.35
C ILE A 77 6.38 -1.97 0.00
N LYS A 78 7.50 -1.27 0.12
CA LYS A 78 8.17 -1.00 1.40
C LYS A 78 7.75 0.37 1.92
N PHE A 79 7.91 0.59 3.22
CA PHE A 79 7.61 1.87 3.84
C PHE A 79 8.90 2.62 4.11
N LYS A 80 8.87 3.92 3.84
CA LYS A 80 10.01 4.81 3.91
C LYS A 80 10.66 4.74 5.29
N ASP A 81 11.96 4.52 5.31
CA ASP A 81 12.83 4.54 6.49
C ASP A 81 12.35 3.68 7.67
N TYR A 82 11.42 2.74 7.44
CA TYR A 82 10.78 1.95 8.52
C TYR A 82 10.01 2.82 9.53
N GLU A 83 9.53 3.98 9.12
CA GLU A 83 8.89 4.95 10.04
C GLU A 83 7.45 4.60 10.40
N PHE A 84 6.78 3.77 9.60
CA PHE A 84 5.41 3.34 9.89
C PHE A 84 5.15 1.90 9.47
N PHE A 85 4.04 1.35 9.96
CA PHE A 85 3.60 -0.01 9.69
C PHE A 85 2.09 -0.04 9.42
N VAL A 86 1.66 -1.02 8.61
CA VAL A 86 0.24 -1.29 8.36
C VAL A 86 -0.21 -2.51 9.20
N PRO A 87 -1.52 -2.77 9.33
CA PRO A 87 -2.01 -3.95 10.04
C PRO A 87 -1.42 -5.24 9.47
N LYS A 88 -1.04 -6.16 10.36
CA LYS A 88 -0.42 -7.44 10.01
C LYS A 88 -1.42 -8.46 9.44
N SER A 89 -2.71 -8.22 9.60
CA SER A 89 -3.81 -9.08 9.16
C SER A 89 -5.12 -8.31 9.09
N GLY A 90 -6.13 -8.89 8.44
CA GLY A 90 -7.47 -8.32 8.35
C GLY A 90 -7.60 -7.18 7.32
N VAL A 91 -6.60 -7.00 6.46
CA VAL A 91 -6.60 -5.99 5.38
C VAL A 91 -6.48 -6.60 4.00
N ASP A 92 -6.31 -7.90 3.89
CA ASP A 92 -6.26 -8.61 2.61
C ASP A 92 -7.57 -8.41 1.86
N GLY A 93 -7.48 -8.08 0.58
CA GLY A 93 -8.63 -7.76 -0.27
C GLY A 93 -9.17 -6.35 -0.13
N LYS A 94 -8.68 -5.53 0.79
CA LYS A 94 -9.09 -4.14 0.94
C LYS A 94 -8.47 -3.24 -0.13
N GLU A 95 -9.21 -2.20 -0.48
CA GLU A 95 -8.69 -1.14 -1.35
C GLU A 95 -7.65 -0.31 -0.59
N VAL A 96 -6.61 0.10 -1.32
CA VAL A 96 -5.51 0.88 -0.78
C VAL A 96 -5.09 1.96 -1.76
N VAL A 97 -4.80 3.14 -1.23
CA VAL A 97 -4.11 4.23 -1.95
C VAL A 97 -2.77 4.45 -1.27
N PHE A 98 -1.72 4.58 -2.05
CA PHE A 98 -0.37 4.78 -1.54
C PHE A 98 0.39 5.80 -2.39
N LYS A 99 1.08 6.71 -1.71
CA LYS A 99 1.91 7.76 -2.31
C LYS A 99 3.36 7.53 -1.95
N GLY A 100 4.26 7.74 -2.90
CA GLY A 100 5.69 7.60 -2.71
C GLY A 100 6.44 7.49 -4.03
N THR A 101 7.55 6.77 -4.03
CA THR A 101 8.46 6.65 -5.18
C THR A 101 8.41 5.26 -5.79
N ALA A 102 8.09 5.22 -7.09
CA ALA A 102 8.22 4.04 -7.94
C ALA A 102 9.60 4.03 -8.62
N PHE A 103 10.23 2.86 -8.73
CA PHE A 103 11.53 2.68 -9.40
C PHE A 103 11.75 1.20 -9.73
N TYR A 104 12.69 0.92 -10.63
CA TYR A 104 13.16 -0.45 -10.83
C TYR A 104 14.33 -0.75 -9.90
N ASP A 105 14.26 -1.88 -9.22
CA ASP A 105 15.27 -2.33 -8.26
C ASP A 105 15.67 -3.78 -8.52
N THR A 106 16.91 -4.09 -8.14
CA THR A 106 17.40 -5.47 -8.07
C THR A 106 17.20 -5.99 -6.65
N VAL A 107 16.22 -6.87 -6.48
CA VAL A 107 16.00 -7.54 -5.20
C VAL A 107 16.93 -8.73 -5.09
N SER A 108 17.89 -8.67 -4.18
CA SER A 108 18.88 -9.72 -3.98
C SER A 108 18.25 -11.05 -3.55
N VAL A 109 18.95 -12.16 -3.82
CA VAL A 109 18.56 -13.48 -3.29
C VAL A 109 18.36 -13.45 -1.78
N ALA A 110 19.21 -12.72 -1.05
CA ALA A 110 19.13 -12.61 0.40
C ALA A 110 17.84 -11.91 0.85
N ASP A 111 17.48 -10.79 0.21
CA ASP A 111 16.25 -10.06 0.51
C ASP A 111 15.01 -10.87 0.14
N GLN A 112 15.02 -11.54 -1.02
CA GLN A 112 13.93 -12.41 -1.43
C GLN A 112 13.68 -13.54 -0.43
N LYS A 113 14.75 -14.20 0.05
CA LYS A 113 14.68 -15.24 1.08
C LYS A 113 14.14 -14.70 2.40
N HIS A 114 14.59 -13.51 2.79
CA HIS A 114 14.08 -12.84 4.00
C HIS A 114 12.57 -12.59 3.92
N TYR A 115 12.09 -12.03 2.81
CA TYR A 115 10.65 -11.78 2.60
C TYR A 115 9.84 -13.08 2.53
N ALA A 116 10.39 -14.14 1.93
CA ALA A 116 9.76 -15.45 1.88
C ALA A 116 9.64 -16.07 3.29
N GLN A 117 10.68 -15.94 4.13
CA GLN A 117 10.62 -16.35 5.54
C GLN A 117 9.56 -15.58 6.32
N ASP A 118 9.48 -14.28 6.14
CA ASP A 118 8.49 -13.43 6.80
C ASP A 118 7.06 -13.80 6.37
N ALA A 119 6.89 -14.17 5.11
CA ALA A 119 5.62 -14.66 4.57
C ALA A 119 5.27 -16.10 4.99
N GLY A 120 6.14 -16.77 5.75
CA GLY A 120 5.90 -18.13 6.23
C GLY A 120 6.04 -19.21 5.14
N LYS A 121 6.83 -18.95 4.09
CA LYS A 121 7.14 -19.93 3.06
C LYS A 121 7.92 -21.12 3.61
N SER A 122 7.74 -22.31 2.99
CA SER A 122 8.48 -23.52 3.37
C SER A 122 9.99 -23.35 3.09
N LYS A 123 10.80 -24.19 3.76
CA LYS A 123 12.25 -24.17 3.55
C LYS A 123 12.61 -24.50 2.11
N GLU A 124 11.89 -25.44 1.51
CA GLU A 124 12.07 -25.88 0.12
C GLU A 124 11.77 -24.75 -0.87
N GLU A 125 10.69 -23.98 -0.66
CA GLU A 125 10.37 -22.79 -1.48
C GLU A 125 11.44 -21.71 -1.37
N ILE A 126 11.98 -21.50 -0.17
CA ILE A 126 13.03 -20.51 0.09
C ILE A 126 14.36 -20.92 -0.56
N GLU A 127 14.72 -22.20 -0.51
CA GLU A 127 15.94 -22.73 -1.12
C GLU A 127 15.93 -22.63 -2.65
N GLN A 128 14.75 -22.64 -3.29
CA GLN A 128 14.59 -22.46 -4.74
C GLN A 128 14.87 -21.01 -5.22
N ILE A 129 14.99 -20.05 -4.32
CA ILE A 129 15.36 -18.67 -4.66
C ILE A 129 16.87 -18.62 -4.85
N VAL A 130 17.32 -18.58 -6.12
CA VAL A 130 18.73 -18.66 -6.47
C VAL A 130 19.27 -17.48 -7.28
N ASP A 131 18.37 -16.68 -7.85
CA ASP A 131 18.71 -15.53 -8.72
C ASP A 131 18.13 -14.23 -8.19
N ASP A 132 18.87 -13.13 -8.40
CA ASP A 132 18.39 -11.78 -8.14
C ASP A 132 17.25 -11.44 -9.11
N GLN A 133 16.27 -10.68 -8.64
CA GLN A 133 15.13 -10.23 -9.45
C GLN A 133 15.18 -8.73 -9.69
N TYR A 134 15.16 -8.34 -10.97
CA TYR A 134 14.95 -6.96 -11.37
C TYR A 134 13.46 -6.70 -11.58
N LYS A 135 12.86 -5.87 -10.74
CA LYS A 135 11.42 -5.65 -10.75
C LYS A 135 11.02 -4.23 -10.34
N LEU A 136 9.82 -3.86 -10.74
CA LEU A 136 9.20 -2.62 -10.27
C LEU A 136 8.98 -2.69 -8.76
N SER A 137 9.53 -1.72 -8.06
CA SER A 137 9.47 -1.57 -6.61
C SER A 137 8.85 -0.22 -6.25
N PHE A 138 8.36 -0.11 -5.02
CA PHE A 138 7.75 1.12 -4.52
C PHE A 138 8.13 1.34 -3.06
N ILE A 139 8.53 2.58 -2.74
CA ILE A 139 8.70 3.04 -1.36
C ILE A 139 7.59 4.02 -1.06
N ALA A 140 6.68 3.68 -0.15
CA ALA A 140 5.56 4.53 0.23
C ALA A 140 5.95 5.47 1.36
N ASP A 141 5.62 6.76 1.19
CA ASP A 141 5.66 7.79 2.23
C ASP A 141 4.40 7.73 3.09
N GLY A 142 3.26 7.42 2.49
CA GLY A 142 1.96 7.31 3.16
C GLY A 142 1.00 6.35 2.46
N VAL A 143 0.07 5.79 3.23
CA VAL A 143 -0.90 4.78 2.81
C VAL A 143 -2.27 5.06 3.40
N ILE A 144 -3.34 4.91 2.62
CA ILE A 144 -4.73 4.90 3.08
C ILE A 144 -5.30 3.51 2.80
N ILE A 145 -5.83 2.81 3.82
CA ILE A 145 -6.54 1.52 3.69
C ILE A 145 -8.03 1.74 3.94
N GLU A 146 -8.90 1.17 3.07
CA GLU A 146 -10.36 1.30 3.15
C GLU A 146 -11.07 0.04 3.63
#